data_056d9af1baaab75edbc2a43e16497bee
#
_entry.id   056d9af1baaab75edbc2a43e16497bee
#
_cell.length_a   1.000
_cell.length_b   1.000
_cell.length_c   1.000
_cell.angle_alpha   90.00
_cell.angle_beta   90.00
_cell.angle_gamma   90.00
#
_symmetry.space_group_name_H-M   'P 1'
#
loop_
_entity.id
_entity.type
_entity.pdbx_description
1 polymer ?
#
loop_
_entity_poly.entity_id
_entity_poly.type
_entity_poly.pdbx_seq_one_letter_code
_entity_poly.pdbx_strand_id
1 'polypeptide(L)'
;MSTYDSLRTLPLHVDGYYLEPLEREVARGFTLRRTVIVLHGRGEEGRGEEVDYDADAQSRFQEHGGELPLAGQHTLESFSLLQSGQTEYRRWGLESAALDLGLRQAGLSLGEAIGRTSQPLNFVVSTRVTNVLRWLELYPELRFKLDPGTDWTDEIVASLAASSRVDTVDFKGIFRGEFGAPPDAELYGRIVEAFPDAWIEDPALTAETSLVLADHRERITWDAGIHEWTDVEALPFEPRALNCKPSRFGSVKRLFDFYDECEARGIALYGGGQYELGPGRTQIQLLASLFHPDAPNDVAPDGFNVIEPVSGLPEAPLQIEPAAGFRA
;
A
#
# COMPACT_ATOMS: atom_id res chain seq x y z
N MET A 1 -23.41 4.87 -9.70
CA MET A 1 -22.32 5.02 -10.71
C MET A 1 -21.06 4.64 -9.95
N SER A 2 -20.28 3.69 -10.46
CA SER A 2 -19.06 3.30 -9.76
C SER A 2 -18.00 4.41 -9.85
N THR A 3 -17.05 4.42 -8.92
CA THR A 3 -15.92 5.39 -8.94
C THR A 3 -15.15 5.28 -10.25
N TYR A 4 -14.93 4.05 -10.75
CA TYR A 4 -14.26 3.82 -12.04
C TYR A 4 -15.04 4.36 -13.24
N ASP A 5 -16.38 4.42 -13.20
CA ASP A 5 -17.18 5.00 -14.31
C ASP A 5 -16.83 6.46 -14.61
N SER A 6 -16.37 7.22 -13.60
CA SER A 6 -15.91 8.61 -13.75
C SER A 6 -14.58 8.72 -14.50
N LEU A 7 -13.78 7.64 -14.50
CA LEU A 7 -12.42 7.64 -15.05
C LEU A 7 -12.30 6.87 -16.38
N ARG A 8 -13.13 5.85 -16.62
CA ARG A 8 -12.96 4.91 -17.74
C ARG A 8 -12.90 5.58 -19.11
N THR A 9 -13.62 6.69 -19.28
CA THR A 9 -13.65 7.46 -20.53
C THR A 9 -12.65 8.61 -20.56
N LEU A 10 -11.82 8.78 -19.53
CA LEU A 10 -10.78 9.80 -19.48
C LEU A 10 -9.86 9.65 -20.70
N PRO A 11 -9.81 10.66 -21.58
CA PRO A 11 -8.98 10.58 -22.77
C PRO A 11 -7.51 10.77 -22.41
N LEU A 12 -6.65 10.00 -23.06
CA LEU A 12 -5.21 10.19 -22.95
C LEU A 12 -4.55 9.98 -24.32
N HIS A 13 -3.53 10.75 -24.58
CA HIS A 13 -2.69 10.65 -25.77
C HIS A 13 -1.26 10.32 -25.35
N VAL A 14 -0.75 9.21 -25.86
CA VAL A 14 0.61 8.73 -25.58
C VAL A 14 1.44 8.91 -26.85
N ASP A 15 2.49 9.75 -26.78
CA ASP A 15 3.48 9.89 -27.86
C ASP A 15 4.57 8.81 -27.74
N GLY A 16 4.89 8.40 -26.52
CA GLY A 16 5.87 7.39 -26.20
C GLY A 16 6.04 7.21 -24.69
N TYR A 17 7.06 6.44 -24.31
CA TYR A 17 7.39 6.19 -22.91
C TYR A 17 8.87 5.89 -22.74
N TYR A 18 9.33 5.98 -21.50
CA TYR A 18 10.65 5.51 -21.07
C TYR A 18 10.58 4.97 -19.65
N LEU A 19 11.62 4.26 -19.23
CA LEU A 19 11.73 3.63 -17.94
C LEU A 19 12.86 4.27 -17.13
N GLU A 20 12.59 4.59 -15.87
CA GLU A 20 13.59 5.11 -14.92
C GLU A 20 13.84 4.06 -13.84
N PRO A 21 15.05 3.50 -13.71
CA PRO A 21 15.39 2.57 -12.65
C PRO A 21 15.53 3.31 -11.32
N LEU A 22 15.01 2.70 -10.25
CA LEU A 22 15.24 3.12 -8.87
C LEU A 22 15.85 1.97 -8.08
N GLU A 23 16.84 2.29 -7.23
CA GLU A 23 17.47 1.33 -6.33
C GLU A 23 17.65 1.95 -4.94
N ARG A 24 17.45 1.13 -3.90
CA ARG A 24 17.73 1.51 -2.52
C ARG A 24 18.10 0.31 -1.67
N GLU A 25 19.15 0.43 -0.87
CA GLU A 25 19.42 -0.50 0.21
C GLU A 25 18.43 -0.23 1.36
N VAL A 26 17.52 -1.18 1.61
CA VAL A 26 16.46 -1.07 2.63
C VAL A 26 16.77 -1.87 3.88
N ALA A 27 17.69 -2.84 3.78
CA ALA A 27 18.29 -3.54 4.90
C ALA A 27 19.72 -3.92 4.52
N ARG A 28 20.56 -4.18 5.52
CA ARG A 28 21.96 -4.55 5.25
C ARG A 28 22.04 -5.75 4.31
N GLY A 29 22.59 -5.53 3.11
CA GLY A 29 22.74 -6.55 2.08
C GLY A 29 21.49 -6.87 1.27
N PHE A 30 20.40 -6.08 1.44
CA PHE A 30 19.20 -6.21 0.62
C PHE A 30 18.90 -4.90 -0.11
N THR A 31 19.12 -4.90 -1.43
CA THR A 31 18.84 -3.77 -2.33
C THR A 31 17.53 -4.01 -3.05
N LEU A 32 16.61 -3.10 -2.85
CA LEU A 32 15.33 -3.09 -3.52
C LEU A 32 15.47 -2.37 -4.88
N ARG A 33 14.93 -2.99 -5.94
CA ARG A 33 14.83 -2.39 -7.28
C ARG A 33 13.39 -2.12 -7.64
N ARG A 34 13.16 -0.98 -8.28
CA ARG A 34 11.85 -0.54 -8.79
C ARG A 34 12.02 0.08 -10.17
N THR A 35 10.94 0.15 -10.91
CA THR A 35 10.94 0.81 -12.22
C THR A 35 9.83 1.84 -12.28
N VAL A 36 10.19 3.12 -12.48
CA VAL A 36 9.22 4.14 -12.84
C VAL A 36 8.95 4.07 -14.33
N ILE A 37 7.67 3.95 -14.68
CA ILE A 37 7.18 4.00 -16.05
C ILE A 37 6.72 5.43 -16.29
N VAL A 38 7.32 6.10 -17.26
CA VAL A 38 6.98 7.47 -17.64
C VAL A 38 6.34 7.45 -19.01
N LEU A 39 5.04 7.70 -19.07
CA LEU A 39 4.31 7.94 -20.32
C LEU A 39 4.37 9.44 -20.64
N HIS A 40 4.60 9.81 -21.88
CA HIS A 40 4.58 11.21 -22.29
C HIS A 40 3.65 11.43 -23.50
N GLY A 41 3.01 12.61 -23.56
CA GLY A 41 2.14 12.98 -24.66
C GLY A 41 1.55 14.37 -24.46
N ARG A 42 1.41 15.11 -25.54
CA ARG A 42 0.89 16.49 -25.55
C ARG A 42 1.59 17.45 -24.59
N GLY A 43 2.89 17.25 -24.37
CA GLY A 43 3.70 18.10 -23.49
C GLY A 43 3.55 17.76 -21.99
N GLU A 44 2.80 16.72 -21.62
CA GLU A 44 2.65 16.24 -20.26
C GLU A 44 3.34 14.89 -20.07
N GLU A 45 3.67 14.58 -18.81
CA GLU A 45 4.20 13.27 -18.41
C GLU A 45 3.33 12.68 -17.30
N GLY A 46 2.97 11.41 -17.44
CA GLY A 46 2.34 10.60 -16.40
C GLY A 46 3.30 9.54 -15.88
N ARG A 47 3.31 9.32 -14.56
CA ARG A 47 4.26 8.45 -13.88
C ARG A 47 3.55 7.37 -13.08
N GLY A 48 4.07 6.14 -13.14
CA GLY A 48 3.62 5.03 -12.32
C GLY A 48 4.82 4.18 -11.92
N GLU A 49 4.69 3.39 -10.88
CA GLU A 49 5.80 2.60 -10.34
C GLU A 49 5.46 1.10 -10.35
N GLU A 50 6.30 0.32 -11.01
CA GLU A 50 6.28 -1.13 -10.90
C GLU A 50 7.06 -1.55 -9.64
N VAL A 51 6.42 -2.35 -8.79
CA VAL A 51 6.91 -2.67 -7.44
C VAL A 51 7.14 -4.16 -7.21
N ASP A 52 7.40 -4.93 -8.27
CA ASP A 52 7.77 -6.33 -8.14
C ASP A 52 9.07 -6.49 -7.34
N TYR A 53 9.12 -7.46 -6.43
CA TYR A 53 10.29 -7.77 -5.62
C TYR A 53 11.34 -8.60 -6.36
N ASP A 54 11.02 -9.20 -7.52
CA ASP A 54 11.96 -9.91 -8.35
C ASP A 54 12.92 -8.95 -9.06
N ALA A 55 14.14 -8.83 -8.51
CA ALA A 55 15.17 -7.93 -9.05
C ALA A 55 15.57 -8.28 -10.49
N ASP A 56 15.52 -9.57 -10.87
CA ASP A 56 15.83 -10.01 -12.24
C ASP A 56 14.68 -9.65 -13.19
N ALA A 57 13.42 -9.73 -12.74
CA ALA A 57 12.28 -9.28 -13.53
C ALA A 57 12.33 -7.76 -13.76
N GLN A 58 12.71 -6.98 -12.75
CA GLN A 58 12.94 -5.53 -12.87
C GLN A 58 14.05 -5.24 -13.89
N SER A 59 15.20 -5.88 -13.77
CA SER A 59 16.32 -5.67 -14.69
C SER A 59 15.93 -6.01 -16.14
N ARG A 60 15.29 -7.16 -16.36
CA ARG A 60 14.79 -7.55 -17.70
C ARG A 60 13.81 -6.53 -18.27
N PHE A 61 12.93 -5.98 -17.44
CA PHE A 61 11.98 -4.97 -17.89
C PHE A 61 12.69 -3.65 -18.25
N GLN A 62 13.64 -3.21 -17.45
CA GLN A 62 14.43 -2.01 -17.72
C GLN A 62 15.25 -2.12 -19.01
N GLU A 63 15.78 -3.31 -19.32
CA GLU A 63 16.58 -3.56 -20.52
C GLU A 63 15.72 -3.73 -21.79
N HIS A 64 14.56 -4.37 -21.70
CA HIS A 64 13.78 -4.81 -22.85
C HIS A 64 12.36 -4.20 -22.91
N GLY A 65 11.97 -3.43 -21.90
CA GLY A 65 10.61 -2.86 -21.81
C GLY A 65 10.32 -1.73 -22.80
N GLY A 66 11.31 -1.28 -23.59
CA GLY A 66 11.16 -0.19 -24.55
C GLY A 66 10.37 -0.51 -25.83
N GLU A 67 9.75 -1.70 -25.95
CA GLU A 67 9.07 -2.17 -27.15
C GLU A 67 7.54 -2.33 -26.96
N LEU A 68 6.98 -1.87 -25.85
CA LEU A 68 5.52 -1.97 -25.64
C LEU A 68 4.77 -1.01 -26.58
N PRO A 69 3.72 -1.46 -27.31
CA PRO A 69 2.99 -0.65 -28.27
C PRO A 69 1.97 0.26 -27.56
N LEU A 70 2.44 1.23 -26.77
CA LEU A 70 1.63 2.10 -25.93
C LEU A 70 1.21 3.42 -26.63
N ALA A 71 1.92 3.81 -27.70
CA ALA A 71 1.66 5.05 -28.40
C ALA A 71 0.27 5.06 -29.08
N GLY A 72 -0.42 6.20 -29.02
CA GLY A 72 -1.71 6.38 -29.64
C GLY A 72 -2.68 7.21 -28.82
N GLN A 73 -3.93 7.27 -29.33
CA GLN A 73 -5.06 7.87 -28.60
C GLN A 73 -5.87 6.78 -27.93
N HIS A 74 -6.12 6.94 -26.64
CA HIS A 74 -6.80 5.99 -25.79
C HIS A 74 -7.85 6.67 -24.92
N THR A 75 -8.72 5.88 -24.35
CA THR A 75 -9.35 6.16 -23.06
C THR A 75 -8.61 5.36 -21.98
N LEU A 76 -8.78 5.69 -20.70
CA LEU A 76 -8.19 4.90 -19.64
C LEU A 76 -8.59 3.41 -19.73
N GLU A 77 -9.87 3.14 -20.06
CA GLU A 77 -10.38 1.78 -20.26
C GLU A 77 -9.69 1.06 -21.43
N SER A 78 -9.58 1.71 -22.59
CA SER A 78 -8.94 1.09 -23.76
C SER A 78 -7.44 0.86 -23.55
N PHE A 79 -6.76 1.75 -22.82
CA PHE A 79 -5.36 1.56 -22.42
C PHE A 79 -5.22 0.37 -21.45
N SER A 80 -6.09 0.28 -20.44
CA SER A 80 -6.11 -0.82 -19.49
C SER A 80 -6.29 -2.19 -20.16
N LEU A 81 -7.14 -2.27 -21.20
CA LEU A 81 -7.33 -3.50 -21.97
C LEU A 81 -6.06 -3.97 -22.66
N LEU A 82 -5.21 -3.05 -23.15
CA LEU A 82 -3.92 -3.39 -23.74
C LEU A 82 -2.96 -4.02 -22.73
N GLN A 83 -3.17 -3.77 -21.41
CA GLN A 83 -2.29 -4.26 -20.34
C GLN A 83 -2.77 -5.60 -19.75
N SER A 84 -3.81 -6.22 -20.29
CA SER A 84 -4.40 -7.44 -19.73
C SER A 84 -3.46 -8.66 -19.63
N GLY A 85 -2.39 -8.68 -20.41
CA GLY A 85 -1.36 -9.74 -20.40
C GLY A 85 -0.16 -9.46 -19.48
N GLN A 86 -0.13 -8.32 -18.79
CA GLN A 86 0.95 -7.96 -17.87
C GLN A 86 0.75 -8.59 -16.49
N THR A 87 1.84 -8.75 -15.74
CA THR A 87 1.79 -9.11 -14.31
C THR A 87 1.09 -7.98 -13.52
N GLU A 88 0.55 -8.28 -12.34
CA GLU A 88 -0.22 -7.31 -11.55
C GLU A 88 0.56 -6.03 -11.27
N TYR A 89 1.79 -6.13 -10.76
CA TYR A 89 2.60 -4.95 -10.42
C TYR A 89 3.02 -4.13 -11.66
N ARG A 90 3.32 -4.78 -12.78
CA ARG A 90 3.62 -4.09 -14.04
C ARG A 90 2.40 -3.41 -14.61
N ARG A 91 1.26 -4.10 -14.60
CA ARG A 91 0.00 -3.55 -15.03
C ARG A 91 -0.38 -2.33 -14.20
N TRP A 92 -0.23 -2.41 -12.87
CA TRP A 92 -0.43 -1.27 -11.98
C TRP A 92 0.47 -0.09 -12.35
N GLY A 93 1.77 -0.31 -12.55
CA GLY A 93 2.71 0.74 -12.96
C GLY A 93 2.31 1.41 -14.27
N LEU A 94 1.88 0.63 -15.27
CA LEU A 94 1.42 1.15 -16.56
C LEU A 94 0.09 1.91 -16.44
N GLU A 95 -0.90 1.36 -15.73
CA GLU A 95 -2.21 1.98 -15.60
C GLU A 95 -2.18 3.22 -14.69
N SER A 96 -1.37 3.23 -13.63
CA SER A 96 -1.19 4.42 -12.79
C SER A 96 -0.48 5.56 -13.55
N ALA A 97 0.50 5.23 -14.42
CA ALA A 97 1.10 6.21 -15.32
C ALA A 97 0.10 6.78 -16.34
N ALA A 98 -0.76 5.91 -16.88
CA ALA A 98 -1.81 6.33 -17.82
C ALA A 98 -2.87 7.21 -17.15
N LEU A 99 -3.28 6.87 -15.93
CA LEU A 99 -4.20 7.69 -15.14
C LEU A 99 -3.59 9.07 -14.83
N ASP A 100 -2.32 9.09 -14.40
CA ASP A 100 -1.61 10.34 -14.14
C ASP A 100 -1.51 11.20 -15.39
N LEU A 101 -1.11 10.63 -16.53
CA LEU A 101 -1.03 11.35 -17.81
C LEU A 101 -2.40 11.89 -18.26
N GLY A 102 -3.44 11.06 -18.25
CA GLY A 102 -4.78 11.45 -18.68
C GLY A 102 -5.35 12.59 -17.83
N LEU A 103 -5.19 12.52 -16.51
CA LEU A 103 -5.61 13.57 -15.58
C LEU A 103 -4.84 14.89 -15.83
N ARG A 104 -3.52 14.81 -16.04
CA ARG A 104 -2.71 16.01 -16.37
C ARG A 104 -3.11 16.63 -17.70
N GLN A 105 -3.33 15.83 -18.72
CA GLN A 105 -3.82 16.32 -20.02
C GLN A 105 -5.21 16.97 -19.93
N ALA A 106 -6.03 16.53 -18.94
CA ALA A 106 -7.33 17.13 -18.64
C ALA A 106 -7.25 18.33 -17.68
N GLY A 107 -6.12 18.59 -17.06
CA GLY A 107 -5.94 19.62 -16.03
C GLY A 107 -6.70 19.33 -14.73
N LEU A 108 -6.94 18.06 -14.41
CA LEU A 108 -7.70 17.61 -13.24
C LEU A 108 -6.80 16.89 -12.24
N SER A 109 -7.07 17.06 -10.96
CA SER A 109 -6.59 16.14 -9.92
C SER A 109 -7.46 14.87 -9.91
N LEU A 110 -6.94 13.78 -9.31
CA LEU A 110 -7.75 12.56 -9.12
C LEU A 110 -9.02 12.85 -8.31
N GLY A 111 -8.91 13.63 -7.23
CA GLY A 111 -10.06 13.97 -6.38
C GLY A 111 -11.17 14.67 -7.16
N GLU A 112 -10.83 15.65 -8.00
CA GLU A 112 -11.80 16.34 -8.86
C GLU A 112 -12.47 15.38 -9.84
N ALA A 113 -11.69 14.47 -10.44
CA ALA A 113 -12.20 13.52 -11.43
C ALA A 113 -13.20 12.51 -10.84
N ILE A 114 -13.03 12.12 -9.56
CA ILE A 114 -13.91 11.16 -8.88
C ILE A 114 -14.89 11.80 -7.89
N GLY A 115 -14.87 13.15 -7.76
CA GLY A 115 -15.76 13.87 -6.88
C GLY A 115 -15.46 13.69 -5.38
N ARG A 116 -14.20 13.44 -5.01
CA ARG A 116 -13.73 13.32 -3.62
C ARG A 116 -12.73 14.41 -3.26
N THR A 117 -12.71 14.82 -2.00
CA THR A 117 -11.77 15.82 -1.48
C THR A 117 -10.76 15.12 -0.58
N SER A 118 -9.46 15.35 -0.84
CA SER A 118 -8.39 14.85 0.03
C SER A 118 -8.48 15.47 1.42
N GLN A 119 -8.19 14.65 2.43
CA GLN A 119 -8.15 15.05 3.82
C GLN A 119 -6.73 14.88 4.36
N PRO A 120 -6.36 15.57 5.44
CA PRO A 120 -5.11 15.30 6.15
C PRO A 120 -5.01 13.82 6.51
N LEU A 121 -3.85 13.20 6.22
CA LEU A 121 -3.66 11.76 6.24
C LEU A 121 -2.95 11.29 7.50
N ASN A 122 -3.58 10.44 8.29
CA ASN A 122 -2.91 9.71 9.35
C ASN A 122 -2.08 8.56 8.75
N PHE A 123 -0.89 8.36 9.29
CA PHE A 123 -0.03 7.25 8.90
C PHE A 123 0.63 6.57 10.10
N VAL A 124 1.02 5.33 9.91
CA VAL A 124 1.87 4.56 10.83
C VAL A 124 3.19 4.26 10.17
N VAL A 125 4.21 4.00 10.98
CA VAL A 125 5.53 3.59 10.50
C VAL A 125 5.70 2.09 10.72
N SER A 126 5.93 1.36 9.64
CA SER A 126 6.37 -0.03 9.71
C SER A 126 7.87 -0.07 9.95
N THR A 127 8.31 -0.60 11.10
CA THR A 127 9.72 -0.61 11.49
C THR A 127 10.07 -1.83 12.34
N ARG A 128 11.36 -2.06 12.54
CA ARG A 128 11.83 -3.09 13.48
C ARG A 128 11.57 -2.65 14.91
N VAL A 129 11.22 -3.61 15.77
CA VAL A 129 10.95 -3.38 17.18
C VAL A 129 12.09 -2.63 17.90
N THR A 130 13.33 -2.91 17.52
CA THR A 130 14.53 -2.26 18.08
C THR A 130 14.63 -0.76 17.81
N ASN A 131 13.90 -0.25 16.82
CA ASN A 131 13.91 1.16 16.44
C ASN A 131 12.74 1.96 17.03
N VAL A 132 11.71 1.30 17.56
CA VAL A 132 10.48 1.97 18.02
C VAL A 132 10.78 3.04 19.07
N LEU A 133 11.51 2.71 20.13
CA LEU A 133 11.83 3.67 21.18
C LEU A 133 12.68 4.84 20.67
N ARG A 134 13.61 4.58 19.75
CA ARG A 134 14.45 5.62 19.12
C ARG A 134 13.60 6.55 18.22
N TRP A 135 12.61 6.01 17.52
CA TRP A 135 11.65 6.84 16.79
C TRP A 135 10.82 7.69 17.75
N LEU A 136 10.36 7.12 18.88
CA LEU A 136 9.57 7.86 19.88
C LEU A 136 10.36 8.96 20.59
N GLU A 137 11.67 8.82 20.72
CA GLU A 137 12.55 9.90 21.21
C GLU A 137 12.57 11.10 20.27
N LEU A 138 12.45 10.88 18.96
CA LEU A 138 12.43 11.94 17.93
C LEU A 138 11.01 12.44 17.65
N TYR A 139 10.02 11.54 17.69
CA TYR A 139 8.62 11.79 17.34
C TYR A 139 7.69 11.12 18.37
N PRO A 140 7.38 11.77 19.49
CA PRO A 140 6.62 11.17 20.59
C PRO A 140 5.19 10.72 20.22
N GLU A 141 4.60 11.32 19.19
CA GLU A 141 3.24 11.01 18.76
C GLU A 141 3.20 9.98 17.61
N LEU A 142 4.34 9.50 17.14
CA LEU A 142 4.43 8.56 16.04
C LEU A 142 3.75 7.24 16.39
N ARG A 143 3.05 6.66 15.43
CA ARG A 143 2.31 5.41 15.58
C ARG A 143 2.92 4.32 14.69
N PHE A 144 2.71 3.06 15.03
CA PHE A 144 3.45 1.96 14.43
C PHE A 144 2.56 0.81 13.96
N LYS A 145 3.00 0.20 12.86
CA LYS A 145 2.70 -1.17 12.46
C LYS A 145 3.93 -2.03 12.74
N LEU A 146 3.77 -3.13 13.45
CA LEU A 146 4.89 -3.97 13.88
C LEU A 146 4.64 -5.45 13.56
N ASP A 147 5.72 -6.16 13.24
CA ASP A 147 5.72 -7.58 12.97
C ASP A 147 6.18 -8.34 14.21
N PRO A 148 5.27 -8.97 15.00
CA PRO A 148 5.65 -9.75 16.17
C PRO A 148 6.54 -10.94 15.81
N GLY A 149 7.62 -11.13 16.55
CA GLY A 149 8.56 -12.23 16.39
C GLY A 149 8.72 -13.07 17.64
N THR A 150 9.33 -14.25 17.49
CA THR A 150 9.67 -15.13 18.62
C THR A 150 10.75 -14.54 19.55
N ASP A 151 11.44 -13.51 19.10
CA ASP A 151 12.43 -12.73 19.83
C ASP A 151 11.80 -11.61 20.69
N TRP A 152 10.49 -11.41 20.63
CA TRP A 152 9.81 -10.42 21.47
C TRP A 152 9.66 -10.95 22.90
N THR A 153 10.52 -10.46 23.79
CA THR A 153 10.43 -10.78 25.22
C THR A 153 9.26 -10.06 25.90
N ASP A 154 8.89 -10.49 27.11
CA ASP A 154 7.83 -9.84 27.88
C ASP A 154 8.16 -8.37 28.19
N GLU A 155 9.42 -8.03 28.38
CA GLU A 155 9.87 -6.66 28.61
C GLU A 155 9.67 -5.80 27.36
N ILE A 156 9.97 -6.34 26.17
CA ILE A 156 9.71 -5.65 24.89
C ILE A 156 8.22 -5.39 24.72
N VAL A 157 7.39 -6.44 24.87
CA VAL A 157 5.95 -6.33 24.74
C VAL A 157 5.36 -5.32 25.73
N ALA A 158 5.77 -5.39 27.01
CA ALA A 158 5.32 -4.45 28.04
C ALA A 158 5.72 -3.00 27.73
N SER A 159 6.95 -2.78 27.25
CA SER A 159 7.44 -1.46 26.86
C SER A 159 6.65 -0.87 25.70
N LEU A 160 6.38 -1.68 24.67
CA LEU A 160 5.58 -1.26 23.50
C LEU A 160 4.12 -0.97 23.89
N ALA A 161 3.52 -1.84 24.70
CA ALA A 161 2.15 -1.65 25.20
C ALA A 161 2.02 -0.37 26.04
N ALA A 162 3.00 -0.10 26.91
CA ALA A 162 3.05 1.13 27.72
C ALA A 162 3.13 2.41 26.86
N SER A 163 3.70 2.33 25.66
CA SER A 163 3.72 3.47 24.73
C SER A 163 2.35 3.86 24.19
N SER A 164 1.42 2.90 24.09
CA SER A 164 0.09 3.06 23.46
C SER A 164 0.17 3.56 22.01
N ARG A 165 1.26 3.21 21.29
CA ARG A 165 1.54 3.72 19.92
C ARG A 165 1.50 2.64 18.83
N VAL A 166 1.08 1.42 19.17
CA VAL A 166 0.96 0.33 18.19
C VAL A 166 -0.48 0.22 17.71
N ASP A 167 -0.70 0.44 16.41
CA ASP A 167 -2.02 0.40 15.78
C ASP A 167 -2.29 -0.88 15.01
N THR A 168 -1.22 -1.58 14.59
CA THR A 168 -1.34 -2.82 13.83
C THR A 168 -0.22 -3.77 14.24
N VAL A 169 -0.58 -5.02 14.49
CA VAL A 169 0.35 -6.14 14.64
C VAL A 169 0.16 -7.11 13.47
N ASP A 170 1.20 -7.26 12.65
CA ASP A 170 1.16 -8.06 11.43
C ASP A 170 1.90 -9.38 11.65
N PHE A 171 1.14 -10.46 11.73
CA PHE A 171 1.69 -11.80 11.98
C PHE A 171 2.27 -12.47 10.75
N LYS A 172 2.00 -11.93 9.54
CA LYS A 172 2.47 -12.50 8.26
C LYS A 172 2.18 -13.99 8.12
N GLY A 173 1.04 -14.42 8.65
CA GLY A 173 0.67 -15.83 8.78
C GLY A 173 0.53 -16.58 7.46
N ILE A 174 0.22 -15.89 6.36
CA ILE A 174 0.17 -16.48 5.01
C ILE A 174 1.54 -17.05 4.58
N PHE A 175 2.64 -16.50 5.08
CA PHE A 175 4.01 -16.94 4.77
C PHE A 175 4.49 -18.10 5.64
N ARG A 176 3.68 -18.55 6.60
CA ARG A 176 3.92 -19.74 7.44
C ARG A 176 5.29 -19.78 8.11
N GLY A 177 5.80 -18.63 8.54
CA GLY A 177 7.10 -18.47 9.19
C GLY A 177 8.29 -18.19 8.26
N GLU A 178 8.07 -18.09 6.96
CA GLU A 178 9.13 -17.71 6.01
C GLU A 178 9.53 -16.22 6.17
N PHE A 179 8.55 -15.33 6.38
CA PHE A 179 8.78 -13.88 6.57
C PHE A 179 8.18 -13.35 7.88
N GLY A 180 8.02 -14.19 8.88
CA GLY A 180 7.45 -13.80 10.16
C GLY A 180 7.62 -14.92 11.18
N ALA A 181 6.96 -14.81 12.33
CA ALA A 181 6.92 -15.89 13.29
C ALA A 181 6.06 -17.06 12.74
N PRO A 182 6.46 -18.32 13.02
CA PRO A 182 5.56 -19.45 12.81
C PRO A 182 4.25 -19.26 13.60
N PRO A 183 3.13 -19.86 13.17
CA PRO A 183 1.89 -19.84 13.96
C PRO A 183 2.11 -20.44 15.33
N ASP A 184 2.00 -19.61 16.37
CA ASP A 184 2.21 -19.93 17.77
C ASP A 184 1.10 -19.33 18.61
N ALA A 185 0.28 -20.16 19.23
CA ALA A 185 -0.87 -19.72 20.01
C ALA A 185 -0.48 -18.92 21.26
N GLU A 186 0.65 -19.24 21.90
CA GLU A 186 1.16 -18.50 23.07
C GLU A 186 1.62 -17.10 22.67
N LEU A 187 2.42 -16.98 21.61
CA LEU A 187 2.82 -15.69 21.05
C LEU A 187 1.60 -14.87 20.65
N TYR A 188 0.65 -15.46 19.89
CA TYR A 188 -0.55 -14.78 19.45
C TYR A 188 -1.37 -14.25 20.63
N GLY A 189 -1.65 -15.10 21.64
CA GLY A 189 -2.38 -14.69 22.83
C GLY A 189 -1.73 -13.54 23.56
N ARG A 190 -0.43 -13.65 23.83
CA ARG A 190 0.35 -12.59 24.48
C ARG A 190 0.30 -11.25 23.74
N ILE A 191 0.42 -11.28 22.43
CA ILE A 191 0.41 -10.05 21.60
C ILE A 191 -0.99 -9.44 21.54
N VAL A 192 -2.05 -10.20 21.28
CA VAL A 192 -3.39 -9.62 21.14
C VAL A 192 -3.96 -9.09 22.45
N GLU A 193 -3.53 -9.63 23.59
CA GLU A 193 -3.85 -9.12 24.93
C GLU A 193 -3.06 -7.84 25.26
N ALA A 194 -1.78 -7.78 24.86
CA ALA A 194 -0.94 -6.61 25.12
C ALA A 194 -1.35 -5.38 24.28
N PHE A 195 -1.94 -5.59 23.11
CA PHE A 195 -2.36 -4.51 22.19
C PHE A 195 -3.86 -4.61 21.90
N PRO A 196 -4.75 -4.30 22.87
CA PRO A 196 -6.18 -4.54 22.76
C PRO A 196 -6.88 -3.71 21.67
N ASP A 197 -6.32 -2.57 21.30
CA ASP A 197 -6.88 -1.66 20.29
C ASP A 197 -6.25 -1.82 18.90
N ALA A 198 -5.19 -2.61 18.77
CA ALA A 198 -4.50 -2.79 17.49
C ALA A 198 -5.25 -3.75 16.55
N TRP A 199 -5.16 -3.48 15.25
CA TRP A 199 -5.54 -4.45 14.23
C TRP A 199 -4.61 -5.66 14.27
N ILE A 200 -5.18 -6.84 14.04
CA ILE A 200 -4.48 -8.13 13.96
C ILE A 200 -4.41 -8.51 12.49
N GLU A 201 -3.29 -8.15 11.83
CA GLU A 201 -3.15 -8.33 10.40
C GLU A 201 -2.56 -9.71 10.07
N ASP A 202 -3.14 -10.35 9.06
CA ASP A 202 -2.71 -11.63 8.47
C ASP A 202 -2.37 -12.73 9.51
N PRO A 203 -3.22 -13.03 10.50
CA PRO A 203 -2.93 -14.13 11.40
C PRO A 203 -3.10 -15.49 10.68
N ALA A 204 -2.19 -16.43 10.92
CA ALA A 204 -2.41 -17.80 10.50
C ALA A 204 -3.48 -18.46 11.39
N LEU A 205 -4.62 -18.83 10.82
CA LEU A 205 -5.75 -19.45 11.53
C LEU A 205 -5.58 -20.97 11.54
N THR A 206 -4.74 -21.49 12.46
CA THR A 206 -4.67 -22.92 12.79
C THR A 206 -5.77 -23.29 13.80
N ALA A 207 -5.88 -24.55 14.16
CA ALA A 207 -6.81 -24.98 15.22
C ALA A 207 -6.50 -24.28 16.55
N GLU A 208 -5.21 -24.16 16.90
CA GLU A 208 -4.74 -23.57 18.15
C GLU A 208 -4.88 -22.05 18.14
N THR A 209 -4.39 -21.38 17.10
CA THR A 209 -4.43 -19.91 17.01
C THR A 209 -5.86 -19.38 16.87
N SER A 210 -6.74 -20.14 16.19
CA SER A 210 -8.16 -19.79 16.05
C SER A 210 -8.90 -19.77 17.39
N LEU A 211 -8.50 -20.63 18.36
CA LEU A 211 -9.08 -20.63 19.72
C LEU A 211 -8.68 -19.35 20.46
N VAL A 212 -7.41 -18.97 20.39
CA VAL A 212 -6.89 -17.76 21.05
C VAL A 212 -7.50 -16.50 20.44
N LEU A 213 -7.72 -16.48 19.12
CA LEU A 213 -8.24 -15.33 18.39
C LEU A 213 -9.79 -15.27 18.35
N ALA A 214 -10.49 -16.23 18.97
CA ALA A 214 -11.95 -16.33 18.87
C ALA A 214 -12.70 -15.05 19.31
N ASP A 215 -12.26 -14.43 20.39
CA ASP A 215 -12.86 -13.22 20.95
C ASP A 215 -12.31 -11.93 20.31
N HIS A 216 -11.35 -12.05 19.39
CA HIS A 216 -10.68 -10.93 18.73
C HIS A 216 -10.99 -10.80 17.24
N ARG A 217 -11.97 -11.57 16.72
CA ARG A 217 -12.31 -11.62 15.29
C ARG A 217 -12.61 -10.25 14.68
N GLU A 218 -13.21 -9.35 15.43
CA GLU A 218 -13.54 -8.01 14.96
C GLU A 218 -12.30 -7.13 14.65
N ARG A 219 -11.14 -7.50 15.19
CA ARG A 219 -9.86 -6.83 14.97
C ARG A 219 -9.01 -7.52 13.90
N ILE A 220 -9.41 -8.71 13.43
CA ILE A 220 -8.67 -9.43 12.40
C ILE A 220 -8.86 -8.75 11.05
N THR A 221 -7.76 -8.53 10.36
CA THR A 221 -7.71 -7.93 9.04
C THR A 221 -6.73 -8.69 8.14
N TRP A 222 -6.85 -8.52 6.84
CA TRP A 222 -6.02 -9.22 5.86
C TRP A 222 -5.36 -8.22 4.90
N ASP A 223 -4.14 -8.59 4.48
CA ASP A 223 -3.26 -7.83 3.60
C ASP A 223 -2.79 -8.69 2.43
N ALA A 224 -1.90 -9.65 2.71
CA ALA A 224 -1.10 -10.32 1.69
C ALA A 224 -1.92 -11.17 0.70
N GLY A 225 -3.08 -11.65 1.11
CA GLY A 225 -3.96 -12.48 0.28
C GLY A 225 -5.00 -11.71 -0.51
N ILE A 226 -5.07 -10.37 -0.41
CA ILE A 226 -6.13 -9.58 -1.04
C ILE A 226 -5.63 -8.92 -2.32
N HIS A 227 -6.10 -9.41 -3.48
CA HIS A 227 -5.77 -8.94 -4.83
C HIS A 227 -7.01 -8.53 -5.63
N GLU A 228 -8.17 -9.07 -5.26
CA GLU A 228 -9.46 -8.74 -5.86
C GLU A 228 -10.61 -9.06 -4.90
N TRP A 229 -11.83 -8.70 -5.27
CA TRP A 229 -12.99 -8.90 -4.39
C TRP A 229 -13.27 -10.37 -4.05
N THR A 230 -13.04 -11.28 -5.01
CA THR A 230 -13.21 -12.73 -4.78
C THR A 230 -12.33 -13.28 -3.67
N ASP A 231 -11.17 -12.66 -3.40
CA ASP A 231 -10.31 -13.04 -2.27
C ASP A 231 -10.98 -12.70 -0.94
N VAL A 232 -11.69 -11.57 -0.88
CA VAL A 232 -12.48 -11.20 0.32
C VAL A 232 -13.61 -12.16 0.56
N GLU A 233 -14.31 -12.60 -0.50
CA GLU A 233 -15.38 -13.59 -0.41
C GLU A 233 -14.89 -14.97 0.05
N ALA A 234 -13.60 -15.28 -0.20
CA ALA A 234 -12.96 -16.51 0.22
C ALA A 234 -12.44 -16.50 1.68
N LEU A 235 -12.51 -15.35 2.36
CA LEU A 235 -12.08 -15.23 3.76
C LEU A 235 -12.95 -16.13 4.69
N PRO A 236 -12.39 -16.61 5.81
CA PRO A 236 -13.11 -17.51 6.72
C PRO A 236 -14.30 -16.86 7.43
N PHE A 237 -14.38 -15.55 7.44
CA PHE A 237 -15.50 -14.72 7.94
C PHE A 237 -15.42 -13.30 7.36
N GLU A 238 -16.55 -12.59 7.42
CA GLU A 238 -16.63 -11.21 6.92
C GLU A 238 -15.72 -10.27 7.73
N PRO A 239 -14.79 -9.53 7.06
CA PRO A 239 -13.86 -8.63 7.74
C PRO A 239 -14.55 -7.35 8.18
N ARG A 240 -14.10 -6.78 9.31
CA ARG A 240 -14.45 -5.40 9.70
C ARG A 240 -13.55 -4.37 9.04
N ALA A 241 -12.31 -4.75 8.75
CA ALA A 241 -11.34 -3.91 8.07
C ALA A 241 -10.41 -4.73 7.18
N LEU A 242 -9.84 -4.09 6.15
CA LEU A 242 -8.87 -4.67 5.23
C LEU A 242 -7.74 -3.69 4.96
N ASN A 243 -6.53 -4.23 4.74
CA ASN A 243 -5.42 -3.46 4.20
C ASN A 243 -5.56 -3.36 2.67
N CYS A 244 -5.54 -2.14 2.15
CA CYS A 244 -5.58 -1.88 0.71
C CYS A 244 -4.18 -1.51 0.20
N LYS A 245 -3.56 -2.39 -0.59
CA LYS A 245 -2.31 -2.12 -1.31
C LYS A 245 -2.58 -1.99 -2.80
N PRO A 246 -2.66 -0.76 -3.33
CA PRO A 246 -3.16 -0.49 -4.69
C PRO A 246 -2.49 -1.32 -5.79
N SER A 247 -1.18 -1.52 -5.71
CA SER A 247 -0.42 -2.27 -6.72
C SER A 247 -0.80 -3.75 -6.84
N ARG A 248 -1.36 -4.37 -5.78
CA ARG A 248 -1.79 -5.77 -5.82
C ARG A 248 -3.03 -6.01 -6.68
N PHE A 249 -3.87 -5.00 -6.85
CA PHE A 249 -5.05 -5.11 -7.71
C PHE A 249 -4.69 -5.15 -9.21
N GLY A 250 -3.49 -4.76 -9.57
CA GLY A 250 -2.98 -4.80 -10.94
C GLY A 250 -3.67 -3.81 -11.88
N SER A 251 -4.91 -3.41 -11.65
CA SER A 251 -5.60 -2.42 -12.47
C SER A 251 -6.32 -1.37 -11.64
N VAL A 252 -6.39 -0.17 -12.21
CA VAL A 252 -7.15 0.96 -11.66
C VAL A 252 -8.62 0.57 -11.45
N LYS A 253 -9.21 -0.17 -12.40
CA LYS A 253 -10.60 -0.65 -12.30
C LYS A 253 -10.81 -1.54 -11.07
N ARG A 254 -9.99 -2.59 -10.90
CA ARG A 254 -10.13 -3.52 -9.77
C ARG A 254 -9.98 -2.79 -8.42
N LEU A 255 -9.04 -1.87 -8.34
CA LEU A 255 -8.84 -1.06 -7.14
C LEU A 255 -10.08 -0.23 -6.78
N PHE A 256 -10.65 0.51 -7.74
CA PHE A 256 -11.82 1.33 -7.46
C PHE A 256 -13.09 0.50 -7.23
N ASP A 257 -13.26 -0.61 -7.94
CA ASP A 257 -14.35 -1.56 -7.65
C ASP A 257 -14.22 -2.09 -6.20
N PHE A 258 -13.00 -2.38 -5.74
CA PHE A 258 -12.74 -2.80 -4.36
C PHE A 258 -13.09 -1.71 -3.33
N TYR A 259 -12.71 -0.46 -3.58
CA TYR A 259 -13.11 0.68 -2.72
C TYR A 259 -14.64 0.80 -2.64
N ASP A 260 -15.31 0.76 -3.79
CA ASP A 260 -16.77 0.90 -3.88
C ASP A 260 -17.49 -0.26 -3.13
N GLU A 261 -17.00 -1.50 -3.25
CA GLU A 261 -17.56 -2.66 -2.53
C GLU A 261 -17.33 -2.56 -1.01
N CYS A 262 -16.15 -2.16 -0.57
CA CYS A 262 -15.88 -1.95 0.85
C CYS A 262 -16.79 -0.87 1.44
N GLU A 263 -16.94 0.28 0.75
CA GLU A 263 -17.83 1.35 1.18
C GLU A 263 -19.29 0.89 1.25
N ALA A 264 -19.77 0.15 0.23
CA ALA A 264 -21.14 -0.35 0.19
C ALA A 264 -21.46 -1.35 1.32
N ARG A 265 -20.45 -2.08 1.80
CA ARG A 265 -20.59 -3.09 2.87
C ARG A 265 -20.19 -2.56 4.25
N GLY A 266 -19.68 -1.33 4.34
CA GLY A 266 -19.21 -0.75 5.60
C GLY A 266 -17.95 -1.43 6.14
N ILE A 267 -17.10 -2.00 5.25
CA ILE A 267 -15.79 -2.55 5.59
C ILE A 267 -14.82 -1.39 5.63
N ALA A 268 -14.19 -1.18 6.78
CA ALA A 268 -13.17 -0.14 6.93
C ALA A 268 -11.89 -0.49 6.14
N LEU A 269 -11.19 0.54 5.68
CA LEU A 269 -9.92 0.36 4.99
C LEU A 269 -8.80 1.11 5.70
N TYR A 270 -7.60 0.58 5.58
CA TYR A 270 -6.36 1.30 5.82
C TYR A 270 -5.37 0.98 4.69
N GLY A 271 -4.52 1.95 4.37
CA GLY A 271 -3.61 1.81 3.24
C GLY A 271 -2.32 1.12 3.58
N GLY A 272 -1.72 0.53 2.58
CA GLY A 272 -0.37 0.04 2.63
C GLY A 272 0.32 0.18 1.27
N GLY A 273 1.63 -0.03 1.26
CA GLY A 273 2.45 -0.03 0.05
C GLY A 273 3.23 -1.33 -0.13
N GLN A 274 3.88 -1.45 -1.29
CA GLN A 274 4.85 -2.51 -1.61
C GLN A 274 6.28 -1.94 -1.61
N TYR A 275 6.54 -1.02 -0.69
CA TYR A 275 7.82 -0.34 -0.58
C TYR A 275 8.17 0.48 -1.83
N GLU A 276 7.28 1.36 -2.21
CA GLU A 276 7.46 2.32 -3.30
C GLU A 276 8.65 3.24 -3.00
N LEU A 277 9.54 3.41 -3.98
CA LEU A 277 10.72 4.27 -3.88
C LEU A 277 10.56 5.62 -4.59
N GLY A 278 9.55 5.74 -5.44
CA GLY A 278 9.30 6.87 -6.33
C GLY A 278 7.86 7.38 -6.28
N PRO A 279 7.27 7.71 -7.44
CA PRO A 279 5.94 8.33 -7.51
C PRO A 279 4.83 7.48 -6.90
N GLY A 280 4.98 6.17 -6.86
CA GLY A 280 4.02 5.27 -6.22
C GLY A 280 3.75 5.64 -4.76
N ARG A 281 4.75 6.16 -4.02
CA ARG A 281 4.59 6.57 -2.62
C ARG A 281 3.56 7.70 -2.48
N THR A 282 3.67 8.76 -3.26
CA THR A 282 2.72 9.87 -3.21
C THR A 282 1.34 9.49 -3.77
N GLN A 283 1.29 8.55 -4.73
CA GLN A 283 0.04 8.02 -5.27
C GLN A 283 -0.75 7.24 -4.22
N ILE A 284 -0.11 6.36 -3.44
CA ILE A 284 -0.80 5.63 -2.36
C ILE A 284 -1.20 6.56 -1.20
N GLN A 285 -0.43 7.60 -0.90
CA GLN A 285 -0.79 8.63 0.07
C GLN A 285 -2.01 9.43 -0.39
N LEU A 286 -2.07 9.82 -1.67
CA LEU A 286 -3.23 10.50 -2.23
C LEU A 286 -4.48 9.61 -2.17
N LEU A 287 -4.39 8.32 -2.54
CA LEU A 287 -5.49 7.38 -2.40
C LEU A 287 -5.97 7.26 -0.96
N ALA A 288 -5.06 7.11 -0.01
CA ALA A 288 -5.40 7.03 1.40
C ALA A 288 -6.11 8.32 1.88
N SER A 289 -5.66 9.49 1.46
CA SER A 289 -6.29 10.78 1.79
C SER A 289 -7.70 10.95 1.24
N LEU A 290 -8.02 10.26 0.13
CA LEU A 290 -9.33 10.31 -0.52
C LEU A 290 -10.33 9.27 0.01
N PHE A 291 -9.85 8.13 0.53
CA PHE A 291 -10.70 6.98 0.84
C PHE A 291 -10.69 6.56 2.32
N HIS A 292 -9.57 6.71 3.03
CA HIS A 292 -9.43 6.27 4.43
C HIS A 292 -8.41 7.13 5.23
N PRO A 293 -8.56 8.47 5.24
CA PRO A 293 -7.57 9.41 5.79
C PRO A 293 -7.29 9.21 7.29
N ASP A 294 -8.30 8.82 8.06
CA ASP A 294 -8.21 8.70 9.52
C ASP A 294 -7.66 7.33 9.99
N ALA A 295 -7.47 6.39 9.06
CA ALA A 295 -7.03 5.04 9.37
C ALA A 295 -5.51 4.98 9.66
N PRO A 296 -5.00 3.90 10.30
CA PRO A 296 -3.57 3.70 10.54
C PRO A 296 -2.84 3.25 9.26
N ASN A 297 -2.71 4.16 8.31
CA ASN A 297 -2.18 3.88 6.98
C ASN A 297 -0.67 3.61 7.01
N ASP A 298 -0.22 2.44 6.57
CA ASP A 298 1.19 2.10 6.40
C ASP A 298 1.76 2.72 5.10
N VAL A 299 1.66 4.05 5.03
CA VAL A 299 2.10 4.87 3.90
C VAL A 299 2.94 6.07 4.33
N ALA A 300 3.69 5.90 5.40
CA ALA A 300 4.57 6.94 5.93
C ALA A 300 5.43 7.59 4.82
N PRO A 301 5.78 8.88 4.94
CA PRO A 301 6.74 9.52 4.04
C PRO A 301 8.05 8.73 3.94
N ASP A 302 8.69 8.80 2.79
CA ASP A 302 9.85 7.98 2.44
C ASP A 302 10.99 8.04 3.47
N GLY A 303 11.21 9.18 4.12
CA GLY A 303 12.24 9.35 5.15
C GLY A 303 12.07 8.44 6.38
N PHE A 304 10.90 7.84 6.61
CA PHE A 304 10.69 6.84 7.67
C PHE A 304 11.14 5.43 7.27
N ASN A 305 11.40 5.18 6.00
CA ASN A 305 11.85 3.88 5.46
C ASN A 305 13.40 3.80 5.47
N VAL A 306 14.02 4.13 6.58
CA VAL A 306 15.48 4.13 6.74
C VAL A 306 15.91 3.13 7.82
N ILE A 307 17.16 2.69 7.74
CA ILE A 307 17.73 1.72 8.70
C ILE A 307 17.81 2.33 10.10
N GLU A 308 18.17 3.61 10.20
CA GLU A 308 18.35 4.34 11.45
C GLU A 308 17.41 5.55 11.49
N PRO A 309 16.68 5.76 12.62
CA PRO A 309 15.81 6.92 12.79
C PRO A 309 16.52 8.27 12.57
N VAL A 310 15.85 9.20 11.89
CA VAL A 310 16.33 10.55 11.61
C VAL A 310 15.29 11.59 12.01
N SER A 311 15.73 12.80 12.34
CA SER A 311 14.85 13.93 12.69
C SER A 311 14.49 14.77 11.45
N GLY A 312 13.47 15.64 11.59
CA GLY A 312 13.07 16.60 10.56
C GLY A 312 12.13 16.07 9.49
N LEU A 313 11.49 14.90 9.74
CA LEU A 313 10.48 14.34 8.86
C LEU A 313 9.09 14.92 9.16
N PRO A 314 8.16 14.91 8.19
CA PRO A 314 6.78 15.33 8.41
C PRO A 314 6.08 14.43 9.43
N GLU A 315 5.27 15.02 10.29
CA GLU A 315 4.46 14.29 11.28
C GLU A 315 3.03 14.04 10.77
N ALA A 316 2.34 13.07 11.38
CA ALA A 316 0.92 12.84 11.12
C ALA A 316 0.04 13.88 11.87
N PRO A 317 -1.07 14.35 11.28
CA PRO A 317 -1.56 14.02 9.94
C PRO A 317 -0.78 14.74 8.83
N LEU A 318 -0.37 13.99 7.80
CA LEU A 318 0.33 14.53 6.63
C LEU A 318 -0.64 15.37 5.78
N GLN A 319 -0.25 16.60 5.45
CA GLN A 319 -1.01 17.43 4.53
C GLN A 319 -0.79 16.95 3.10
N ILE A 320 -1.89 16.66 2.41
CA ILE A 320 -1.88 16.23 1.01
C ILE A 320 -2.40 17.37 0.16
N GLU A 321 -1.56 17.93 -0.68
CA GLU A 321 -1.91 19.01 -1.60
C GLU A 321 -2.11 18.45 -3.01
N PRO A 322 -3.36 18.16 -3.42
CA PRO A 322 -3.63 17.60 -4.74
C PRO A 322 -3.18 18.53 -5.86
N ALA A 323 -2.50 17.96 -6.84
CA ALA A 323 -2.15 18.63 -8.07
C ALA A 323 -2.85 17.96 -9.27
N ALA A 324 -2.81 18.59 -10.44
CA ALA A 324 -3.27 17.95 -11.67
C ALA A 324 -2.47 16.66 -11.89
N GLY A 325 -3.19 15.55 -12.08
CA GLY A 325 -2.63 14.21 -12.17
C GLY A 325 -3.05 13.27 -11.04
N PHE A 326 -2.40 12.12 -11.00
CA PHE A 326 -2.49 11.12 -9.93
C PHE A 326 -1.29 11.30 -8.97
N ARG A 327 -1.21 12.46 -8.34
CA ARG A 327 -0.10 12.87 -7.46
C ARG A 327 -0.53 13.93 -6.46
N ALA A 328 0.28 14.11 -5.42
CA ALA A 328 0.18 15.15 -4.42
C ALA A 328 1.53 15.84 -4.26
#